data_f45b56680bdd938be59b846724b88249
#
_entry.id   f45b56680bdd938be59b846724b88249
#
_cell.length_a   1.000
_cell.length_b   1.000
_cell.length_c   1.000
_cell.angle_alpha   90.00
_cell.angle_beta   90.00
_cell.angle_gamma   90.00
#
_symmetry.space_group_name_H-M   'P 1'
#
loop_
_entity.id
_entity.type
_entity.pdbx_description
1 polymer ?
#
loop_
_entity_poly.entity_id
_entity_poly.type
_entity_poly.pdbx_seq_one_letter_code
_entity_poly.pdbx_strand_id
1 'polypeptide(L)'
;IMDLGATVCTPSNPACLDCPLNTQCLSAFKVMQTKKSKAVNVKKILPMNLSLIQTKKAILLVKNETNSIWSNLWLPFESSLLKDYVKDYELTASQKIRHELTHRSLDLNLNVYLSSKESEIETNQQYRWIKKDRIREYGLPKPISQIINEL
;
A
#
# COMPACT_ATOMS: atom_id res chain seq x y z
N ILE A 1 -4.98 26.19 -10.58
CA ILE A 1 -6.27 26.11 -9.86
C ILE A 1 -6.08 25.44 -8.49
N MET A 2 -5.29 24.38 -8.34
CA MET A 2 -5.06 23.73 -7.04
C MET A 2 -4.39 24.67 -6.04
N ASP A 3 -3.40 25.44 -6.47
CA ASP A 3 -2.70 26.41 -5.61
C ASP A 3 -3.62 27.54 -5.17
N LEU A 4 -4.50 28.01 -6.07
CA LEU A 4 -5.53 28.99 -5.73
C LEU A 4 -6.48 28.46 -4.64
N GLY A 5 -6.89 27.19 -4.74
CA GLY A 5 -7.72 26.54 -3.73
C GLY A 5 -7.02 26.31 -2.39
N ALA A 6 -5.68 26.17 -2.40
CA ALA A 6 -4.89 25.98 -1.20
C ALA A 6 -4.58 27.31 -0.45
N THR A 7 -4.41 28.41 -1.19
CA THR A 7 -3.87 29.66 -0.63
C THR A 7 -4.88 30.83 -0.58
N VAL A 8 -5.73 30.95 -1.59
CA VAL A 8 -6.66 32.09 -1.74
C VAL A 8 -8.12 31.66 -1.50
N CYS A 9 -8.57 30.62 -2.21
CA CYS A 9 -9.98 30.19 -2.15
C CYS A 9 -10.17 29.08 -1.10
N THR A 10 -9.93 29.41 0.17
CA THR A 10 -10.08 28.45 1.27
C THR A 10 -11.56 28.25 1.64
N PRO A 11 -11.99 27.06 2.09
CA PRO A 11 -13.40 26.75 2.35
C PRO A 11 -14.03 27.56 3.47
N SER A 12 -13.24 28.00 4.46
CA SER A 12 -13.75 28.75 5.65
C SER A 12 -13.56 30.24 5.57
N ASN A 13 -12.56 30.71 4.84
CA ASN A 13 -12.27 32.15 4.73
C ASN A 13 -11.60 32.47 3.39
N PRO A 14 -12.36 32.52 2.29
CA PRO A 14 -11.79 32.81 0.98
C PRO A 14 -11.40 34.26 0.85
N ALA A 15 -10.16 34.52 0.44
CA ALA A 15 -9.66 35.89 0.15
C ALA A 15 -10.12 36.34 -1.26
N CYS A 16 -11.42 36.61 -1.42
CA CYS A 16 -12.00 36.89 -2.72
C CYS A 16 -11.45 38.19 -3.36
N LEU A 17 -11.01 39.16 -2.56
CA LEU A 17 -10.41 40.42 -3.05
C LEU A 17 -9.10 40.18 -3.79
N ASP A 18 -8.33 39.20 -3.32
CA ASP A 18 -7.02 38.85 -3.90
C ASP A 18 -7.11 37.77 -4.99
N CYS A 19 -8.34 37.31 -5.27
CA CYS A 19 -8.56 36.23 -6.22
C CYS A 19 -8.60 36.77 -7.65
N PRO A 20 -7.74 36.29 -8.57
CA PRO A 20 -7.71 36.74 -9.96
C PRO A 20 -8.98 36.35 -10.74
N LEU A 21 -9.80 35.44 -10.19
CA LEU A 21 -11.04 34.98 -10.84
C LEU A 21 -12.31 35.62 -10.20
N ASN A 22 -12.18 36.57 -9.31
CA ASN A 22 -13.30 37.13 -8.53
C ASN A 22 -14.43 37.67 -9.39
N THR A 23 -14.12 38.33 -10.50
CA THR A 23 -15.10 38.97 -11.42
C THR A 23 -15.96 37.98 -12.19
N GLN A 24 -15.44 36.76 -12.41
CA GLN A 24 -16.13 35.70 -13.14
C GLN A 24 -16.63 34.59 -12.22
N CYS A 25 -16.39 34.70 -10.91
CA CYS A 25 -16.72 33.66 -9.95
C CYS A 25 -18.16 33.75 -9.47
N LEU A 26 -18.98 32.76 -9.73
CA LEU A 26 -20.36 32.66 -9.30
C LEU A 26 -20.55 32.64 -7.77
N SER A 27 -19.51 32.30 -7.02
CA SER A 27 -19.49 32.17 -5.56
C SER A 27 -18.67 33.25 -4.88
N ALA A 28 -18.13 34.24 -5.63
CA ALA A 28 -17.37 35.33 -5.03
C ALA A 28 -18.15 36.05 -3.95
N PHE A 29 -17.50 36.33 -2.82
CA PHE A 29 -18.08 37.04 -1.66
C PHE A 29 -19.28 36.35 -0.99
N LYS A 30 -19.66 35.14 -1.40
CA LYS A 30 -20.73 34.37 -0.75
C LYS A 30 -20.08 33.46 0.32
N VAL A 31 -20.53 33.61 1.56
CA VAL A 31 -20.12 32.66 2.62
C VAL A 31 -20.75 31.31 2.35
N MET A 32 -20.00 30.40 1.81
CA MET A 32 -20.44 29.02 1.67
C MET A 32 -20.39 28.33 3.04
N GLN A 33 -21.56 28.13 3.64
CA GLN A 33 -21.69 27.28 4.81
C GLN A 33 -21.43 25.83 4.37
N THR A 34 -20.15 25.42 4.41
CA THR A 34 -19.83 24.02 4.27
C THR A 34 -20.37 23.33 5.52
N LYS A 35 -21.49 22.63 5.40
CA LYS A 35 -21.93 21.68 6.43
C LYS A 35 -20.78 20.66 6.58
N LYS A 36 -20.03 20.80 7.64
CA LYS A 36 -19.05 19.76 8.06
C LYS A 36 -19.88 18.56 8.47
N SER A 37 -20.24 17.72 7.52
CA SER A 37 -20.73 16.39 7.85
C SER A 37 -19.55 15.64 8.45
N LYS A 38 -19.50 15.56 9.76
CA LYS A 38 -18.68 14.58 10.48
C LYS A 38 -19.34 13.21 10.26
N ALA A 39 -19.35 12.73 9.03
CA ALA A 39 -19.56 11.32 8.80
C ALA A 39 -18.31 10.64 9.40
N VAL A 40 -18.48 10.00 10.54
CA VAL A 40 -17.50 9.06 11.05
C VAL A 40 -17.49 7.92 10.04
N ASN A 41 -16.63 8.03 9.03
CA ASN A 41 -16.39 6.94 8.08
C ASN A 41 -15.68 5.82 8.86
N VAL A 42 -16.46 4.88 9.38
CA VAL A 42 -15.94 3.64 9.92
C VAL A 42 -15.28 2.91 8.77
N LYS A 43 -13.95 2.95 8.73
CA LYS A 43 -13.17 2.27 7.70
C LYS A 43 -13.35 0.76 7.82
N LYS A 44 -13.64 0.11 6.72
CA LYS A 44 -13.69 -1.36 6.67
C LYS A 44 -12.28 -1.91 6.87
N ILE A 45 -12.14 -2.80 7.86
CA ILE A 45 -10.88 -3.51 8.12
C ILE A 45 -10.81 -4.73 7.19
N LEU A 46 -9.71 -4.87 6.48
CA LEU A 46 -9.44 -6.01 5.62
C LEU A 46 -8.22 -6.77 6.17
N PRO A 47 -8.40 -7.99 6.65
CA PRO A 47 -7.28 -8.84 7.02
C PRO A 47 -6.57 -9.35 5.78
N MET A 48 -5.24 -9.32 5.77
CA MET A 48 -4.38 -9.89 4.74
C MET A 48 -3.31 -10.76 5.41
N ASN A 49 -3.34 -12.06 5.12
CA ASN A 49 -2.36 -13.01 5.62
C ASN A 49 -1.37 -13.32 4.51
N LEU A 50 -0.15 -12.90 4.69
CA LEU A 50 0.92 -12.99 3.71
C LEU A 50 2.06 -13.89 4.21
N SER A 51 2.70 -14.58 3.28
CA SER A 51 3.88 -15.42 3.53
C SER A 51 5.01 -14.99 2.60
N LEU A 52 6.12 -14.58 3.19
CA LEU A 52 7.34 -14.20 2.49
C LEU A 52 8.34 -15.35 2.59
N ILE A 53 8.77 -15.87 1.47
CA ILE A 53 9.84 -16.85 1.41
C ILE A 53 11.12 -16.13 1.02
N GLN A 54 12.18 -16.32 1.81
CA GLN A 54 13.49 -15.71 1.54
C GLN A 54 14.61 -16.74 1.65
N THR A 55 15.70 -16.45 0.96
CA THR A 55 17.01 -17.03 1.17
C THR A 55 17.94 -15.96 1.76
N LYS A 56 19.20 -16.29 2.00
CA LYS A 56 20.21 -15.30 2.41
C LYS A 56 20.38 -14.16 1.38
N LYS A 57 20.11 -14.40 0.09
CA LYS A 57 20.41 -13.48 -1.02
C LYS A 57 19.18 -12.95 -1.76
N ALA A 58 18.06 -13.68 -1.73
CA ALA A 58 16.90 -13.39 -2.56
C ALA A 58 15.59 -13.56 -1.78
N ILE A 59 14.53 -12.96 -2.32
CA ILE A 59 13.17 -13.00 -1.80
C ILE A 59 12.26 -13.43 -2.94
N LEU A 60 11.33 -14.34 -2.65
CA LEU A 60 10.33 -14.78 -3.60
C LEU A 60 9.08 -13.88 -3.50
N LEU A 61 8.73 -13.23 -4.59
CA LEU A 61 7.56 -12.36 -4.68
C LEU A 61 6.66 -12.76 -5.84
N VAL A 62 5.38 -12.43 -5.74
CA VAL A 62 4.36 -12.61 -6.77
C VAL A 62 3.88 -11.25 -7.28
N LYS A 63 3.70 -11.12 -8.59
CA LYS A 63 3.12 -9.93 -9.20
C LYS A 63 1.60 -9.98 -9.02
N ASN A 64 1.04 -8.93 -8.40
CA ASN A 64 -0.40 -8.83 -8.21
C ASN A 64 -1.07 -8.30 -9.49
N GLU A 65 -1.52 -9.22 -10.33
CA GLU A 65 -2.20 -8.89 -11.60
C GLU A 65 -3.71 -8.69 -11.42
N THR A 66 -4.22 -8.86 -10.21
CA THR A 66 -5.65 -8.67 -9.91
C THR A 66 -6.02 -7.19 -9.87
N ASN A 67 -7.27 -6.88 -10.17
CA ASN A 67 -7.81 -5.52 -10.09
C ASN A 67 -8.17 -5.14 -8.63
N SER A 68 -7.28 -5.44 -7.70
CA SER A 68 -7.44 -5.29 -6.26
C SER A 68 -6.50 -4.23 -5.67
N ILE A 69 -6.45 -4.17 -4.34
CA ILE A 69 -5.49 -3.31 -3.62
C ILE A 69 -4.07 -3.71 -4.04
N TRP A 70 -3.24 -2.70 -4.39
CA TRP A 70 -1.86 -2.89 -4.85
C TRP A 70 -1.72 -3.64 -6.19
N SER A 71 -2.70 -3.45 -7.10
CA SER A 71 -2.63 -3.96 -8.46
C SER A 71 -1.30 -3.61 -9.14
N ASN A 72 -0.75 -4.54 -9.90
CA ASN A 72 0.53 -4.45 -10.61
C ASN A 72 1.79 -4.28 -9.72
N LEU A 73 1.66 -4.34 -8.38
CA LEU A 73 2.81 -4.36 -7.48
C LEU A 73 3.25 -5.79 -7.16
N TRP A 74 4.49 -5.93 -6.70
CA TRP A 74 5.05 -7.19 -6.23
C TRP A 74 4.74 -7.37 -4.75
N LEU A 75 4.25 -8.55 -4.37
CA LEU A 75 3.78 -8.87 -3.02
C LEU A 75 4.37 -10.19 -2.54
N PRO A 76 4.45 -10.41 -1.21
CA PRO A 76 4.51 -11.75 -0.66
C PRO A 76 3.27 -12.56 -1.07
N PHE A 77 3.36 -13.86 -1.00
CA PHE A 77 2.24 -14.74 -1.33
C PHE A 77 1.12 -14.64 -0.29
N GLU A 78 -0.11 -14.83 -0.74
CA GLU A 78 -1.21 -15.09 0.18
C GLU A 78 -0.96 -16.43 0.89
N SER A 79 -1.06 -16.44 2.23
CA SER A 79 -0.69 -17.60 3.05
C SER A 79 -1.52 -18.85 2.73
N SER A 80 -2.73 -18.67 2.23
CA SER A 80 -3.60 -19.75 1.76
C SER A 80 -2.99 -20.55 0.60
N LEU A 81 -2.25 -19.88 -0.28
CA LEU A 81 -1.66 -20.49 -1.48
C LEU A 81 -0.38 -21.28 -1.18
N LEU A 82 0.28 -20.98 -0.07
CA LEU A 82 1.59 -21.55 0.28
C LEU A 82 1.53 -22.60 1.40
N LYS A 83 0.37 -22.93 1.95
CA LYS A 83 0.25 -23.85 3.10
C LYS A 83 1.00 -25.16 2.93
N ASP A 84 1.00 -25.71 1.73
CA ASP A 84 1.66 -26.99 1.44
C ASP A 84 3.16 -26.85 1.14
N TYR A 85 3.58 -25.69 0.64
CA TYR A 85 4.99 -25.42 0.30
C TYR A 85 5.82 -25.01 1.50
N VAL A 86 5.25 -24.33 2.50
CA VAL A 86 6.01 -23.81 3.65
C VAL A 86 6.14 -24.79 4.82
N LYS A 87 5.60 -26.00 4.71
CA LYS A 87 5.66 -27.02 5.78
C LYS A 87 7.09 -27.38 6.18
N ASP A 88 8.01 -27.34 5.20
CA ASP A 88 9.41 -27.71 5.38
C ASP A 88 10.33 -26.50 5.56
N TYR A 89 9.79 -25.29 5.62
CA TYR A 89 10.56 -24.06 5.78
C TYR A 89 10.53 -23.57 7.23
N GLU A 90 11.66 -23.02 7.66
CA GLU A 90 11.78 -22.44 8.99
C GLU A 90 11.08 -21.08 9.06
N LEU A 91 10.12 -20.93 9.97
CA LEU A 91 9.50 -19.64 10.28
C LEU A 91 10.47 -18.79 11.11
N THR A 92 11.00 -17.74 10.52
CA THR A 92 12.01 -16.86 11.15
C THR A 92 11.43 -15.62 11.80
N ALA A 93 10.32 -15.10 11.29
CA ALA A 93 9.65 -13.93 11.83
C ALA A 93 8.14 -13.94 11.55
N SER A 94 7.38 -13.28 12.41
CA SER A 94 5.95 -13.00 12.20
C SER A 94 5.68 -11.58 12.66
N GLN A 95 5.09 -10.77 11.77
CA GLN A 95 4.79 -9.36 12.03
C GLN A 95 3.33 -9.05 11.73
N LYS A 96 2.74 -8.19 12.58
CA LYS A 96 1.40 -7.65 12.38
C LYS A 96 1.49 -6.15 12.22
N ILE A 97 0.98 -5.64 11.12
CA ILE A 97 1.02 -4.22 10.79
C ILE A 97 -0.36 -3.76 10.36
N ARG A 98 -0.81 -2.64 10.92
CA ARG A 98 -1.99 -1.94 10.43
C ARG A 98 -1.56 -0.84 9.47
N HIS A 99 -2.08 -0.90 8.26
CA HIS A 99 -1.84 0.10 7.23
C HIS A 99 -3.14 0.81 6.85
N GLU A 100 -3.14 2.14 7.03
CA GLU A 100 -4.31 2.97 6.77
C GLU A 100 -4.35 3.43 5.31
N LEU A 101 -5.45 3.12 4.63
CA LEU A 101 -5.80 3.68 3.33
C LEU A 101 -6.92 4.72 3.49
N THR A 102 -7.23 5.46 2.44
CA THR A 102 -8.25 6.52 2.48
C THR A 102 -9.62 5.99 2.94
N HIS A 103 -10.05 4.83 2.44
CA HIS A 103 -11.39 4.28 2.71
C HIS A 103 -11.38 2.94 3.45
N ARG A 104 -10.21 2.38 3.75
CA ARG A 104 -10.05 1.05 4.35
C ARG A 104 -8.83 1.02 5.25
N SER A 105 -8.80 0.10 6.20
CA SER A 105 -7.61 -0.25 6.99
C SER A 105 -7.21 -1.68 6.64
N LEU A 106 -5.93 -1.93 6.41
CA LEU A 106 -5.39 -3.26 6.17
C LEU A 106 -4.74 -3.77 7.44
N ASP A 107 -5.18 -4.92 7.93
CA ASP A 107 -4.49 -5.66 8.99
C ASP A 107 -3.63 -6.73 8.31
N LEU A 108 -2.34 -6.42 8.17
CA LEU A 108 -1.35 -7.29 7.53
C LEU A 108 -0.73 -8.23 8.57
N ASN A 109 -0.88 -9.53 8.36
CA ASN A 109 -0.15 -10.55 9.08
C ASN A 109 0.89 -11.14 8.12
N LEU A 110 2.16 -10.85 8.31
CA LEU A 110 3.25 -11.33 7.48
C LEU A 110 4.10 -12.36 8.23
N ASN A 111 4.16 -13.57 7.70
CA ASN A 111 5.05 -14.63 8.14
C ASN A 111 6.25 -14.70 7.19
N VAL A 112 7.46 -14.75 7.76
CA VAL A 112 8.71 -14.83 7.01
C VAL A 112 9.32 -16.20 7.18
N TYR A 113 9.57 -16.88 6.09
CA TYR A 113 10.13 -18.23 6.04
C TYR A 113 11.49 -18.22 5.38
N LEU A 114 12.43 -18.96 5.97
CA LEU A 114 13.75 -19.15 5.41
C LEU A 114 13.79 -20.45 4.60
N SER A 115 14.20 -20.36 3.34
CA SER A 115 14.50 -21.50 2.47
C SER A 115 16.00 -21.65 2.29
N SER A 116 16.48 -22.88 2.31
CA SER A 116 17.88 -23.20 2.00
C SER A 116 18.17 -23.19 0.49
N LYS A 117 17.12 -23.30 -0.34
CA LYS A 117 17.23 -23.42 -1.80
C LYS A 117 16.34 -22.40 -2.51
N GLU A 118 16.88 -21.75 -3.53
CA GLU A 118 16.11 -20.84 -4.42
C GLU A 118 15.33 -21.61 -5.50
N SER A 119 15.61 -22.91 -5.69
CA SER A 119 15.18 -23.69 -6.85
C SER A 119 13.90 -24.50 -6.66
N GLU A 120 13.27 -24.48 -5.49
CA GLU A 120 12.08 -25.31 -5.22
C GLU A 120 10.81 -24.73 -5.84
N ILE A 121 10.79 -23.42 -6.12
CA ILE A 121 9.70 -22.76 -6.82
C ILE A 121 10.25 -22.16 -8.11
N GLU A 122 9.78 -22.68 -9.24
CA GLU A 122 10.19 -22.19 -10.55
C GLU A 122 9.74 -20.75 -10.75
N THR A 123 10.67 -19.92 -11.25
CA THR A 123 10.38 -18.53 -11.59
C THR A 123 9.59 -18.47 -12.89
N ASN A 124 8.49 -17.72 -12.91
CA ASN A 124 7.70 -17.46 -14.11
C ASN A 124 7.33 -15.97 -14.22
N GLN A 125 6.39 -15.61 -15.09
CA GLN A 125 5.97 -14.21 -15.23
C GLN A 125 5.23 -13.66 -14.01
N GLN A 126 4.56 -14.53 -13.23
CA GLN A 126 3.76 -14.15 -12.07
C GLN A 126 4.59 -14.13 -10.79
N TYR A 127 5.57 -15.01 -10.60
CA TYR A 127 6.41 -15.05 -9.40
C TYR A 127 7.89 -15.18 -9.75
N ARG A 128 8.71 -14.51 -8.92
CA ARG A 128 10.13 -14.35 -9.20
C ARG A 128 10.96 -14.27 -7.93
N TRP A 129 12.11 -14.97 -7.95
CA TRP A 129 13.18 -14.74 -7.00
C TRP A 129 13.88 -13.42 -7.31
N ILE A 130 13.79 -12.46 -6.41
CA ILE A 130 14.39 -11.12 -6.55
C ILE A 130 15.54 -11.02 -5.57
N LYS A 131 16.73 -10.69 -6.06
CA LYS A 131 17.89 -10.45 -5.19
C LYS A 131 17.64 -9.26 -4.28
N LYS A 132 18.07 -9.36 -3.01
CA LYS A 132 17.84 -8.32 -1.99
C LYS A 132 18.47 -6.98 -2.38
N ASP A 133 19.63 -6.98 -3.03
CA ASP A 133 20.30 -5.77 -3.53
C ASP A 133 19.53 -5.06 -4.66
N ARG A 134 18.70 -5.80 -5.41
CA ARG A 134 17.89 -5.28 -6.51
C ARG A 134 16.42 -5.06 -6.18
N ILE A 135 16.02 -5.21 -4.92
CA ILE A 135 14.62 -5.12 -4.51
C ILE A 135 14.00 -3.74 -4.82
N ARG A 136 14.82 -2.69 -4.82
CA ARG A 136 14.39 -1.31 -5.11
C ARG A 136 14.01 -1.07 -6.57
N GLU A 137 14.37 -1.97 -7.47
CA GLU A 137 13.99 -1.90 -8.89
C GLU A 137 12.53 -2.35 -9.10
N TYR A 138 11.91 -2.95 -8.08
CA TYR A 138 10.56 -3.52 -8.13
C TYR A 138 9.58 -2.66 -7.36
N GLY A 139 8.40 -2.44 -7.96
CA GLY A 139 7.31 -1.72 -7.29
C GLY A 139 6.73 -2.54 -6.15
N LEU A 140 6.96 -2.12 -4.91
CA LEU A 140 6.44 -2.73 -3.70
C LEU A 140 5.51 -1.76 -2.97
N PRO A 141 4.44 -2.24 -2.30
CA PRO A 141 3.71 -1.41 -1.36
C PRO A 141 4.60 -0.95 -0.22
N LYS A 142 4.43 0.29 0.22
CA LYS A 142 5.25 0.88 1.29
C LYS A 142 5.38 0.00 2.54
N PRO A 143 4.30 -0.57 3.13
CA PRO A 143 4.44 -1.41 4.33
C PRO A 143 5.26 -2.68 4.07
N ILE A 144 5.15 -3.29 2.89
CA ILE A 144 5.93 -4.47 2.52
C ILE A 144 7.41 -4.11 2.32
N SER A 145 7.68 -3.00 1.63
CA SER A 145 9.05 -2.49 1.44
C SER A 145 9.75 -2.18 2.76
N GLN A 146 9.03 -1.63 3.75
CA GLN A 146 9.59 -1.37 5.08
C GLN A 146 10.03 -2.65 5.77
N ILE A 147 9.17 -3.68 5.79
CA ILE A 147 9.51 -4.97 6.41
C ILE A 147 10.71 -5.62 5.72
N ILE A 148 10.72 -5.64 4.38
CA ILE A 148 11.82 -6.26 3.62
C ILE A 148 13.17 -5.57 3.89
N ASN A 149 13.18 -4.26 4.12
CA ASN A 149 14.39 -3.52 4.44
C ASN A 149 14.92 -3.80 5.87
N GLU A 150 14.10 -4.36 6.75
CA GLU A 150 14.47 -4.77 8.12
C GLU A 150 14.94 -6.23 8.21
N LEU A 151 14.79 -7.02 7.13
CA LEU A 151 15.23 -8.42 7.01
C LEU A 151 16.63 -8.54 6.42
#